data_2be72e432c04bfd3c69f53d8a09af811
#
_entry.id   2be72e432c04bfd3c69f53d8a09af811
#
_cell.length_a   1.000
_cell.length_b   1.000
_cell.length_c   1.000
_cell.angle_alpha   90.00
_cell.angle_beta   90.00
_cell.angle_gamma   90.00
#
_symmetry.space_group_name_H-M   'P 1'
#
loop_
_entity.id
_entity.type
_entity.pdbx_description
1 polymer ?
#
loop_
_entity_poly.entity_id
_entity_poly.type
_entity_poly.pdbx_seq_one_letter_code
_entity_poly.pdbx_strand_id
1 'polypeptide(L)'
;MNRRRSGILLHITSLPSSHGIGDFGDTAYKFVDFLAETRQCLWQILPLNPTCTAYGNSPYSSYSAFAGNHIMINPDLLVRDGLLLKSDIEDYVTFSHNRVDYKTVTTYKENMLRRAYKHIHRKLEKDPEFERFCYENAYWLEDYALFITLKEYFHGVAWSDWPE
;
A
#
# COMPACT_ATOMS: atom_id res chain seq x y z
N MET A 1 4.11 -29.77 -23.75
CA MET A 1 4.45 -28.68 -24.70
C MET A 1 4.35 -27.34 -23.95
N ASN A 2 5.48 -26.65 -23.77
CA ASN A 2 5.46 -25.29 -23.20
C ASN A 2 4.80 -24.33 -24.24
N ARG A 3 3.58 -23.91 -23.95
CA ARG A 3 2.94 -22.86 -24.77
C ARG A 3 3.67 -21.55 -24.54
N ARG A 4 4.05 -20.84 -25.60
CA ARG A 4 4.52 -19.45 -25.52
C ARG A 4 3.39 -18.59 -24.92
N ARG A 5 3.76 -17.74 -23.98
CA ARG A 5 2.83 -16.79 -23.32
C ARG A 5 3.39 -15.39 -23.51
N SER A 6 2.51 -14.42 -23.65
CA SER A 6 2.84 -12.99 -23.64
C SER A 6 2.26 -12.33 -22.39
N GLY A 7 2.84 -11.22 -22.03
CA GLY A 7 2.39 -10.45 -20.87
C GLY A 7 2.97 -9.04 -20.86
N ILE A 8 2.53 -8.25 -19.89
CA ILE A 8 2.98 -6.87 -19.71
C ILE A 8 3.67 -6.77 -18.36
N LEU A 9 4.82 -6.11 -18.31
CA LEU A 9 5.46 -5.67 -17.08
C LEU A 9 4.98 -4.25 -16.80
N LEU A 10 4.20 -4.08 -15.76
CA LEU A 10 3.73 -2.77 -15.28
C LEU A 10 3.51 -2.87 -13.77
N HIS A 11 4.27 -2.09 -12.99
CA HIS A 11 4.05 -2.07 -11.55
C HIS A 11 2.75 -1.36 -11.19
N ILE A 12 2.09 -1.79 -10.12
CA ILE A 12 0.81 -1.24 -9.65
C ILE A 12 0.90 0.29 -9.48
N THR A 13 1.99 0.79 -8.92
CA THR A 13 2.21 2.23 -8.70
C THR A 13 2.29 3.07 -9.97
N SER A 14 2.44 2.43 -11.14
CA SER A 14 2.47 3.10 -12.44
C SER A 14 1.10 3.21 -13.10
N LEU A 15 0.06 2.63 -12.49
CA LEU A 15 -1.31 2.80 -12.96
C LEU A 15 -1.83 4.22 -12.68
N PRO A 16 -2.68 4.78 -13.53
CA PRO A 16 -3.34 6.06 -13.26
C PRO A 16 -4.19 6.00 -11.99
N SER A 17 -4.12 7.06 -11.17
CA SER A 17 -4.92 7.18 -9.96
C SER A 17 -5.19 8.64 -9.62
N SER A 18 -6.37 8.95 -9.08
CA SER A 18 -6.70 10.24 -8.49
C SER A 18 -5.98 10.51 -7.17
N HIS A 19 -5.37 9.49 -6.59
CA HIS A 19 -4.70 9.54 -5.28
C HIS A 19 -3.17 9.67 -5.38
N GLY A 20 -2.67 10.13 -6.54
CA GLY A 20 -1.27 10.49 -6.75
C GLY A 20 -0.30 9.33 -7.00
N ILE A 21 -0.75 8.09 -6.86
CA ILE A 21 -0.01 6.87 -7.14
C ILE A 21 -0.97 5.75 -7.52
N GLY A 22 -0.58 4.88 -8.45
CA GLY A 22 -1.36 3.68 -8.76
C GLY A 22 -1.51 2.79 -7.54
N ASP A 23 -2.68 2.20 -7.38
CA ASP A 23 -3.06 1.37 -6.25
C ASP A 23 -3.99 0.22 -6.67
N PHE A 24 -4.41 -0.63 -5.73
CA PHE A 24 -5.31 -1.76 -5.97
C PHE A 24 -6.79 -1.35 -6.10
N GLY A 25 -7.06 -0.15 -6.63
CA GLY A 25 -8.40 0.31 -6.93
C GLY A 25 -8.93 -0.12 -8.30
N ASP A 26 -10.00 0.53 -8.73
CA ASP A 26 -10.72 0.21 -9.97
C ASP A 26 -9.84 0.21 -11.22
N THR A 27 -8.78 1.03 -11.25
CA THR A 27 -7.85 1.07 -12.39
C THR A 27 -7.05 -0.22 -12.51
N ALA A 28 -6.69 -0.87 -11.39
CA ALA A 28 -6.01 -2.16 -11.42
C ALA A 28 -6.93 -3.26 -11.96
N TYR A 29 -8.20 -3.27 -11.58
CA TYR A 29 -9.20 -4.21 -12.13
C TYR A 29 -9.41 -3.98 -13.62
N LYS A 30 -9.59 -2.74 -14.08
CA LYS A 30 -9.70 -2.39 -15.50
C LYS A 30 -8.47 -2.80 -16.30
N PHE A 31 -7.29 -2.73 -15.69
CA PHE A 31 -6.08 -3.21 -16.36
C PHE A 31 -6.05 -4.74 -16.53
N VAL A 32 -6.58 -5.48 -15.57
CA VAL A 32 -6.77 -6.94 -15.71
C VAL A 32 -7.75 -7.25 -16.85
N ASP A 33 -8.86 -6.53 -16.93
CA ASP A 33 -9.83 -6.68 -18.02
C ASP A 33 -9.18 -6.39 -19.38
N PHE A 34 -8.42 -5.31 -19.50
CA PHE A 34 -7.63 -4.98 -20.69
C PHE A 34 -6.66 -6.10 -21.08
N LEU A 35 -5.96 -6.70 -20.11
CA LEU A 35 -5.05 -7.82 -20.37
C LEU A 35 -5.84 -9.03 -20.93
N ALA A 36 -7.00 -9.32 -20.38
CA ALA A 36 -7.85 -10.40 -20.84
C ALA A 36 -8.37 -10.14 -22.28
N GLU A 37 -8.86 -8.95 -22.58
CA GLU A 37 -9.33 -8.52 -23.90
C GLU A 37 -8.22 -8.58 -24.95
N THR A 38 -6.99 -8.18 -24.58
CA THR A 38 -5.82 -8.22 -25.46
C THR A 38 -5.12 -9.59 -25.48
N ARG A 39 -5.72 -10.61 -24.83
CA ARG A 39 -5.21 -11.98 -24.75
C ARG A 39 -3.80 -12.09 -24.16
N GLN A 40 -3.44 -11.18 -23.27
CA GLN A 40 -2.25 -11.31 -22.46
C GLN A 40 -2.47 -12.34 -21.36
N CYS A 41 -1.47 -13.17 -21.09
CA CYS A 41 -1.56 -14.27 -20.13
C CYS A 41 -0.89 -13.96 -18.79
N LEU A 42 -0.07 -12.91 -18.76
CA LEU A 42 0.78 -12.59 -17.62
C LEU A 42 0.77 -11.07 -17.37
N TRP A 43 0.65 -10.72 -16.09
CA TRP A 43 0.95 -9.39 -15.59
C TRP A 43 2.16 -9.51 -14.67
N GLN A 44 3.30 -8.97 -15.08
CA GLN A 44 4.50 -8.94 -14.24
C GLN A 44 4.52 -7.62 -13.45
N ILE A 45 4.68 -7.74 -12.15
CA ILE A 45 4.79 -6.61 -11.22
C ILE A 45 6.15 -6.67 -10.50
N LEU A 46 6.54 -5.57 -9.87
CA LEU A 46 7.67 -5.52 -8.94
C LEU A 46 7.21 -5.96 -7.53
N PRO A 47 8.12 -6.19 -6.58
CA PRO A 47 7.74 -6.53 -5.21
C PRO A 47 6.74 -5.54 -4.61
N LEU A 48 5.77 -6.06 -3.86
CA LEU A 48 4.68 -5.28 -3.26
C LEU A 48 4.97 -4.87 -1.80
N ASN A 49 6.21 -4.97 -1.38
CA ASN A 49 6.64 -4.66 -0.02
C ASN A 49 6.71 -3.15 0.23
N PRO A 50 6.68 -2.72 1.51
CA PRO A 50 6.83 -1.31 1.87
C PRO A 50 8.11 -0.71 1.31
N THR A 51 8.02 0.48 0.76
CA THR A 51 9.16 1.23 0.24
C THR A 51 9.62 2.30 1.22
N CYS A 52 10.87 2.73 1.09
CA CYS A 52 11.48 3.75 1.94
C CYS A 52 12.05 4.88 1.11
N THR A 53 11.72 6.13 1.49
CA THR A 53 12.24 7.32 0.81
C THR A 53 13.75 7.44 0.88
N ALA A 54 14.37 6.98 1.96
CA ALA A 54 15.83 6.97 2.13
C ALA A 54 16.55 6.12 1.06
N TYR A 55 15.84 5.12 0.50
CA TYR A 55 16.35 4.26 -0.57
C TYR A 55 15.68 4.54 -1.91
N GLY A 56 15.23 5.78 -2.13
CA GLY A 56 14.60 6.20 -3.39
C GLY A 56 13.28 5.51 -3.71
N ASN A 57 12.57 4.99 -2.70
CA ASN A 57 11.34 4.21 -2.84
C ASN A 57 11.48 2.97 -3.75
N SER A 58 12.68 2.38 -3.77
CA SER A 58 12.92 1.15 -4.50
C SER A 58 12.13 -0.02 -3.90
N PRO A 59 11.35 -0.77 -4.69
CA PRO A 59 10.63 -1.95 -4.20
C PRO A 59 11.56 -3.10 -3.82
N TYR A 60 12.85 -3.01 -4.19
CA TYR A 60 13.88 -3.99 -3.84
C TYR A 60 14.60 -3.67 -2.52
N SER A 61 14.32 -2.51 -1.93
CA SER A 61 14.91 -2.07 -0.66
C SER A 61 13.78 -1.82 0.35
N SER A 62 13.33 -2.90 0.99
CA SER A 62 12.20 -2.89 1.92
C SER A 62 12.63 -3.24 3.33
N TYR A 63 11.87 -2.76 4.31
CA TYR A 63 12.04 -3.13 5.73
C TYR A 63 11.44 -4.50 6.07
N SER A 64 10.58 -5.03 5.22
CA SER A 64 9.94 -6.32 5.44
C SER A 64 9.75 -7.07 4.13
N ALA A 65 9.99 -8.38 4.17
CA ALA A 65 9.67 -9.28 3.08
C ALA A 65 8.21 -9.79 3.14
N PHE A 66 7.51 -9.56 4.25
CA PHE A 66 6.17 -10.07 4.52
C PHE A 66 5.10 -8.99 4.41
N ALA A 67 5.37 -7.79 4.90
CA ALA A 67 4.41 -6.70 4.90
C ALA A 67 4.10 -6.21 3.48
N GLY A 68 2.83 -5.92 3.22
CA GLY A 68 2.40 -5.23 2.00
C GLY A 68 2.61 -3.72 2.07
N ASN A 69 2.78 -3.08 0.92
CA ASN A 69 2.94 -1.64 0.84
C ASN A 69 1.59 -0.93 1.04
N HIS A 70 1.44 -0.28 2.17
CA HIS A 70 0.20 0.39 2.58
C HIS A 70 -0.20 1.56 1.65
N ILE A 71 0.75 2.18 0.94
CA ILE A 71 0.41 3.26 -0.02
C ILE A 71 -0.32 2.73 -1.26
N MET A 72 -0.35 1.42 -1.50
CA MET A 72 -1.11 0.79 -2.58
C MET A 72 -2.57 0.50 -2.20
N ILE A 73 -2.99 0.76 -0.95
CA ILE A 73 -4.39 0.66 -0.54
C ILE A 73 -5.16 1.81 -1.20
N ASN A 74 -6.31 1.49 -1.82
CA ASN A 74 -7.12 2.48 -2.50
C ASN A 74 -8.12 3.15 -1.55
N PRO A 75 -8.13 4.49 -1.41
CA PRO A 75 -9.04 5.19 -0.53
C PRO A 75 -10.53 5.08 -0.92
N ASP A 76 -10.85 5.05 -2.22
CA ASP A 76 -12.24 4.91 -2.68
C ASP A 76 -12.83 3.56 -2.27
N LEU A 77 -12.01 2.49 -2.28
CA LEU A 77 -12.43 1.19 -1.78
C LEU A 77 -12.70 1.21 -0.27
N LEU A 78 -11.87 1.93 0.51
CA LEU A 78 -12.12 2.10 1.94
C LEU A 78 -13.44 2.85 2.20
N VAL A 79 -13.79 3.83 1.37
CA VAL A 79 -15.09 4.51 1.44
C VAL A 79 -16.22 3.56 1.08
N ARG A 80 -16.09 2.80 0.00
CA ARG A 80 -17.08 1.80 -0.43
C ARG A 80 -17.34 0.75 0.64
N ASP A 81 -16.31 0.33 1.35
CA ASP A 81 -16.37 -0.66 2.41
C ASP A 81 -16.78 -0.06 3.77
N GLY A 82 -17.08 1.25 3.82
CA GLY A 82 -17.55 1.95 5.02
C GLY A 82 -16.47 2.19 6.09
N LEU A 83 -15.20 2.09 5.71
CA LEU A 83 -14.06 2.31 6.60
C LEU A 83 -13.61 3.78 6.62
N LEU A 84 -13.98 4.54 5.59
CA LEU A 84 -13.79 5.99 5.47
C LEU A 84 -15.09 6.66 5.05
N LEU A 85 -15.24 7.94 5.38
CA LEU A 85 -16.26 8.80 4.79
C LEU A 85 -15.72 9.41 3.48
N LYS A 86 -16.62 9.74 2.56
CA LYS A 86 -16.22 10.42 1.32
C LYS A 86 -15.51 11.75 1.61
N SER A 87 -15.95 12.49 2.61
CA SER A 87 -15.31 13.73 3.09
C SER A 87 -13.86 13.52 3.58
N ASP A 88 -13.49 12.31 4.00
CA ASP A 88 -12.14 12.02 4.47
C ASP A 88 -11.12 11.96 3.33
N ILE A 89 -11.56 11.68 2.11
CA ILE A 89 -10.71 11.55 0.91
C ILE A 89 -10.80 12.77 -0.01
N GLU A 90 -11.71 13.72 0.24
CA GLU A 90 -11.87 14.97 -0.51
C GLU A 90 -10.84 16.04 -0.11
N ASP A 91 -9.73 15.67 0.54
CA ASP A 91 -8.65 16.59 0.83
C ASP A 91 -8.10 17.17 -0.48
N TYR A 92 -7.99 18.51 -0.54
CA TYR A 92 -7.58 19.30 -1.71
C TYR A 92 -6.09 19.12 -2.09
N VAL A 93 -5.60 17.88 -2.05
CA VAL A 93 -4.25 17.58 -2.49
C VAL A 93 -4.23 17.43 -4.00
N THR A 94 -3.55 18.34 -4.68
CA THR A 94 -3.34 18.23 -6.12
C THR A 94 -2.10 17.38 -6.39
N PHE A 95 -2.30 16.24 -7.05
CA PHE A 95 -1.22 15.37 -7.46
C PHE A 95 -0.79 15.66 -8.90
N SER A 96 0.50 15.47 -9.17
CA SER A 96 1.02 15.53 -10.54
C SER A 96 0.50 14.35 -11.37
N HIS A 97 0.08 14.61 -12.61
CA HIS A 97 -0.38 13.57 -13.53
C HIS A 97 0.78 12.78 -14.18
N ASN A 98 1.99 13.34 -14.16
CA ASN A 98 3.12 12.79 -14.91
C ASN A 98 4.18 12.14 -14.03
N ARG A 99 4.14 12.35 -12.73
CA ARG A 99 5.17 11.88 -11.79
C ARG A 99 4.59 11.70 -10.41
N VAL A 100 4.97 10.59 -9.75
CA VAL A 100 4.62 10.36 -8.35
C VAL A 100 5.51 11.20 -7.45
N ASP A 101 4.88 12.05 -6.62
CA ASP A 101 5.54 12.67 -5.48
C ASP A 101 5.33 11.77 -4.25
N TYR A 102 6.27 10.87 -4.02
CA TYR A 102 6.19 9.88 -2.95
C TYR A 102 6.01 10.52 -1.56
N LYS A 103 6.63 11.66 -1.29
CA LYS A 103 6.50 12.34 0.00
C LYS A 103 5.05 12.78 0.25
N THR A 104 4.47 13.48 -0.70
CA THR A 104 3.09 13.96 -0.61
C THR A 104 2.11 12.79 -0.57
N VAL A 105 2.30 11.79 -1.43
CA VAL A 105 1.45 10.59 -1.49
C VAL A 105 1.50 9.80 -0.19
N THR A 106 2.69 9.54 0.36
CA THR A 106 2.83 8.78 1.61
C THR A 106 2.11 9.48 2.75
N THR A 107 2.34 10.78 2.93
CA THR A 107 1.65 11.57 3.96
C THR A 107 0.12 11.53 3.78
N TYR A 108 -0.36 11.68 2.55
CA TYR A 108 -1.79 11.62 2.25
C TYR A 108 -2.38 10.25 2.60
N LYS A 109 -1.79 9.16 2.09
CA LYS A 109 -2.27 7.79 2.33
C LYS A 109 -2.21 7.40 3.81
N GLU A 110 -1.14 7.74 4.52
CA GLU A 110 -1.02 7.49 5.96
C GLU A 110 -2.11 8.22 6.75
N ASN A 111 -2.40 9.48 6.42
CA ASN A 111 -3.49 10.22 7.06
C ASN A 111 -4.85 9.54 6.83
N MET A 112 -5.13 9.07 5.60
CA MET A 112 -6.34 8.30 5.30
C MET A 112 -6.43 7.02 6.14
N LEU A 113 -5.36 6.23 6.19
CA LEU A 113 -5.33 4.99 6.96
C LEU A 113 -5.48 5.23 8.46
N ARG A 114 -4.89 6.29 9.00
CA ARG A 114 -5.09 6.68 10.42
C ARG A 114 -6.54 7.10 10.70
N ARG A 115 -7.20 7.79 9.76
CA ARG A 115 -8.64 8.10 9.87
C ARG A 115 -9.48 6.83 9.82
N ALA A 116 -9.22 5.93 8.86
CA ALA A 116 -9.91 4.65 8.77
C ALA A 116 -9.77 3.85 10.08
N TYR A 117 -8.55 3.74 10.60
CA TYR A 117 -8.31 3.06 11.88
C TYR A 117 -9.12 3.69 13.05
N LYS A 118 -9.16 5.03 13.14
CA LYS A 118 -9.96 5.70 14.17
C LYS A 118 -11.46 5.36 14.10
N HIS A 119 -11.98 5.15 12.89
CA HIS A 119 -13.38 4.79 12.71
C HIS A 119 -13.68 3.34 13.12
N ILE A 120 -12.73 2.42 12.92
CA ILE A 120 -13.01 0.98 13.01
C ILE A 120 -12.28 0.26 14.16
N HIS A 121 -11.31 0.88 14.87
CA HIS A 121 -10.45 0.18 15.85
C HIS A 121 -11.24 -0.63 16.87
N ARG A 122 -12.37 -0.07 17.40
CA ARG A 122 -13.22 -0.79 18.36
C ARG A 122 -13.94 -2.01 17.78
N LYS A 123 -14.15 -2.03 16.44
CA LYS A 123 -14.72 -3.18 15.74
C LYS A 123 -13.65 -4.21 15.45
N LEU A 124 -12.45 -3.75 15.06
CA LEU A 124 -11.31 -4.62 14.79
C LEU A 124 -10.92 -5.46 16.01
N GLU A 125 -10.92 -4.89 17.22
CA GLU A 125 -10.63 -5.61 18.47
C GLU A 125 -11.56 -6.81 18.71
N LYS A 126 -12.70 -6.88 18.02
CA LYS A 126 -13.71 -7.93 18.14
C LYS A 126 -13.93 -8.69 16.82
N ASP A 127 -13.11 -8.41 15.81
CA ASP A 127 -13.24 -9.01 14.50
C ASP A 127 -12.46 -10.34 14.44
N PRO A 128 -13.14 -11.48 14.27
CA PRO A 128 -12.47 -12.78 14.24
C PRO A 128 -11.50 -12.94 13.06
N GLU A 129 -11.73 -12.22 11.94
CA GLU A 129 -10.82 -12.25 10.80
C GLU A 129 -9.54 -11.50 11.10
N PHE A 130 -9.64 -10.37 11.81
CA PHE A 130 -8.48 -9.61 12.25
C PHE A 130 -7.68 -10.39 13.30
N GLU A 131 -8.36 -11.00 14.29
CA GLU A 131 -7.72 -11.87 15.29
C GLU A 131 -6.98 -13.04 14.63
N ARG A 132 -7.64 -13.72 13.68
CA ARG A 132 -7.01 -14.79 12.90
C ARG A 132 -5.80 -14.29 12.12
N PHE A 133 -5.90 -13.15 11.44
CA PHE A 133 -4.79 -12.55 10.71
C PHE A 133 -3.60 -12.29 11.63
N CYS A 134 -3.82 -11.69 12.80
CA CYS A 134 -2.77 -11.44 13.78
C CYS A 134 -2.11 -12.75 14.25
N TYR A 135 -2.91 -13.77 14.55
CA TYR A 135 -2.40 -15.07 14.99
C TYR A 135 -1.56 -15.76 13.90
N GLU A 136 -2.07 -15.83 12.67
CA GLU A 136 -1.37 -16.46 11.55
C GLU A 136 -0.07 -15.74 11.16
N ASN A 137 0.03 -14.44 11.45
CA ASN A 137 1.16 -13.59 11.08
C ASN A 137 2.04 -13.17 12.27
N ALA A 138 1.79 -13.69 13.47
CA ALA A 138 2.49 -13.30 14.71
C ALA A 138 4.02 -13.39 14.62
N TYR A 139 4.54 -14.33 13.82
CA TYR A 139 5.98 -14.57 13.65
C TYR A 139 6.75 -13.39 13.00
N TRP A 140 6.05 -12.40 12.42
CA TRP A 140 6.68 -11.20 11.82
C TRP A 140 5.94 -9.91 12.15
N LEU A 141 4.63 -9.96 12.38
CA LEU A 141 3.75 -8.78 12.41
C LEU A 141 4.06 -7.87 13.60
N GLU A 142 4.23 -8.44 14.79
CA GLU A 142 4.46 -7.67 16.02
C GLU A 142 5.81 -6.96 15.97
N ASP A 143 6.87 -7.68 15.60
CA ASP A 143 8.22 -7.11 15.46
C ASP A 143 8.26 -6.02 14.39
N TYR A 144 7.58 -6.24 13.27
CA TYR A 144 7.49 -5.24 12.20
C TYR A 144 6.73 -3.99 12.66
N ALA A 145 5.59 -4.17 13.31
CA ALA A 145 4.78 -3.06 13.82
C ALA A 145 5.55 -2.23 14.86
N LEU A 146 6.24 -2.91 15.78
CA LEU A 146 7.12 -2.27 16.76
C LEU A 146 8.24 -1.49 16.07
N PHE A 147 8.95 -2.13 15.15
CA PHE A 147 10.05 -1.49 14.39
C PHE A 147 9.58 -0.23 13.66
N ILE A 148 8.45 -0.27 12.95
CA ILE A 148 7.92 0.90 12.23
C ILE A 148 7.51 1.99 13.20
N THR A 149 6.89 1.65 14.33
CA THR A 149 6.50 2.61 15.36
C THR A 149 7.71 3.33 15.95
N LEU A 150 8.76 2.58 16.29
CA LEU A 150 10.01 3.16 16.79
C LEU A 150 10.70 4.01 15.73
N LYS A 151 10.72 3.55 14.48
CA LYS A 151 11.30 4.30 13.37
C LYS A 151 10.57 5.62 13.13
N GLU A 152 9.24 5.66 13.26
CA GLU A 152 8.45 6.89 13.21
C GLU A 152 8.77 7.80 14.41
N TYR A 153 8.83 7.24 15.61
CA TYR A 153 9.19 7.96 16.85
C TYR A 153 10.56 8.63 16.77
N PHE A 154 11.56 7.93 16.21
CA PHE A 154 12.91 8.46 15.98
C PHE A 154 13.07 9.16 14.63
N HIS A 155 11.98 9.67 14.02
CA HIS A 155 11.99 10.48 12.80
C HIS A 155 12.74 9.86 11.62
N GLY A 156 12.73 8.55 11.50
CA GLY A 156 13.33 7.81 10.38
C GLY A 156 14.83 7.56 10.50
N VAL A 157 15.46 7.94 11.60
CA VAL A 157 16.88 7.64 11.90
C VAL A 157 17.15 6.14 11.82
N ALA A 158 18.37 5.75 11.43
CA ALA A 158 18.75 4.35 11.38
C ALA A 158 18.65 3.72 12.78
N TRP A 159 18.20 2.47 12.86
CA TRP A 159 18.00 1.80 14.14
C TRP A 159 19.30 1.65 14.95
N SER A 160 20.44 1.56 14.27
CA SER A 160 21.77 1.55 14.89
C SER A 160 22.12 2.82 15.69
N ASP A 161 21.42 3.90 15.39
CA ASP A 161 21.67 5.22 15.98
C ASP A 161 20.56 5.60 17.00
N TRP A 162 19.68 4.66 17.34
CA TRP A 162 18.67 4.88 18.37
C TRP A 162 19.34 4.83 19.75
N PRO A 163 18.86 5.66 20.72
CA PRO A 163 19.37 5.60 22.09
C PRO A 163 19.03 4.25 22.73
N GLU A 164 19.92 3.82 23.65
CA GLU A 164 19.73 2.62 24.47
C GLU A 164 18.52 2.73 25.40
#